data_0480c282d3dcfcbc05311b159d4e36ab
#
_entry.id   0480c282d3dcfcbc05311b159d4e36ab
#
_cell.length_a   1.000
_cell.length_b   1.000
_cell.length_c   1.000
_cell.angle_alpha   90.00
_cell.angle_beta   90.00
_cell.angle_gamma   90.00
#
_symmetry.space_group_name_H-M   'P 1'
#
loop_
_entity.id
_entity.type
_entity.pdbx_description
1 polymer ?
#
loop_
_entity_poly.entity_id
_entity_poly.type
_entity_poly.pdbx_seq_one_letter_code
_entity_poly.pdbx_strand_id
1 'polypeptide(L)'
;MKNESFVKKLKKRIPGIEVIEDDSYRWSATHEGTLLTWRTQPKWDNEDVIVAAGFHTQGVDQESDPYTDYYPGTFWDNGTQAIDRLCPPPNKFKAGQLVIGKQNKRARRYGYAGKTALVTKAPSGGQAVLQFVGADAITYKSYNDYYYTRDFDLVSG
;
A
#
# COMPACT_ATOMS: atom_id res chain seq x y z
N MET A 1 14.25 8.78 -8.06
CA MET A 1 14.57 8.54 -6.64
C MET A 1 15.93 7.88 -6.52
N LYS A 2 16.74 8.31 -5.58
CA LYS A 2 18.05 7.72 -5.30
C LYS A 2 17.90 6.36 -4.63
N ASN A 3 18.65 5.36 -5.10
CA ASN A 3 18.61 4.01 -4.56
C ASN A 3 18.98 3.96 -3.07
N GLU A 4 20.03 4.63 -2.69
CA GLU A 4 20.48 4.68 -1.28
C GLU A 4 19.38 5.19 -0.35
N SER A 5 18.68 6.24 -0.74
CA SER A 5 17.56 6.80 0.04
C SER A 5 16.40 5.81 0.17
N PHE A 6 16.08 5.10 -0.91
CA PHE A 6 15.03 4.08 -0.90
C PHE A 6 15.40 2.91 0.01
N VAL A 7 16.62 2.37 -0.14
CA VAL A 7 17.10 1.26 0.70
C VAL A 7 17.09 1.63 2.19
N LYS A 8 17.50 2.85 2.53
CA LYS A 8 17.46 3.35 3.90
C LYS A 8 16.03 3.39 4.46
N LYS A 9 15.09 3.90 3.68
CA LYS A 9 13.66 3.91 4.07
C LYS A 9 13.10 2.50 4.22
N LEU A 10 13.43 1.60 3.30
CA LEU A 10 12.99 0.21 3.34
C LEU A 10 13.47 -0.50 4.60
N LYS A 11 14.75 -0.37 4.94
CA LYS A 11 15.34 -0.94 6.16
C LYS A 11 14.78 -0.33 7.44
N LYS A 12 14.39 0.94 7.40
CA LYS A 12 13.73 1.61 8.54
C LYS A 12 12.32 1.05 8.76
N ARG A 13 11.57 0.81 7.68
CA ARG A 13 10.21 0.27 7.76
C ARG A 13 10.19 -1.19 8.13
N ILE A 14 11.10 -1.98 7.61
CA ILE A 14 11.21 -3.42 7.83
C ILE A 14 12.60 -3.72 8.38
N PRO A 15 12.80 -3.60 9.69
CA PRO A 15 14.11 -3.89 10.31
C PRO A 15 14.54 -5.33 10.02
N GLY A 16 15.79 -5.51 9.63
CA GLY A 16 16.34 -6.82 9.29
C GLY A 16 16.05 -7.32 7.88
N ILE A 17 15.30 -6.57 7.05
CA ILE A 17 15.12 -6.96 5.66
C ILE A 17 16.46 -7.03 4.94
N GLU A 18 16.66 -8.10 4.20
CA GLU A 18 17.83 -8.28 3.36
C GLU A 18 17.59 -7.65 1.99
N VAL A 19 18.47 -6.75 1.59
CA VAL A 19 18.46 -6.13 0.27
C VAL A 19 19.60 -6.74 -0.52
N ILE A 20 19.29 -7.35 -1.64
CA ILE A 20 20.23 -8.08 -2.48
C ILE A 20 20.49 -7.29 -3.75
N GLU A 21 21.76 -7.04 -4.06
CA GLU A 21 22.19 -6.61 -5.38
C GLU A 21 22.58 -7.86 -6.18
N ASP A 22 21.76 -8.21 -7.15
CA ASP A 22 21.94 -9.42 -7.94
C ASP A 22 22.98 -9.22 -9.06
N ASP A 23 22.91 -8.07 -9.68
CA ASP A 23 23.78 -7.59 -10.75
C ASP A 23 24.08 -6.12 -10.47
N SER A 24 25.01 -5.49 -11.19
CA SER A 24 25.43 -4.10 -10.97
C SER A 24 24.27 -3.08 -10.88
N TYR A 25 23.10 -3.39 -11.40
CA TYR A 25 21.96 -2.49 -11.42
C TYR A 25 20.64 -3.15 -11.09
N ARG A 26 20.66 -4.37 -10.57
CA ARG A 26 19.45 -5.13 -10.21
C ARG A 26 19.43 -5.43 -8.73
N TRP A 27 18.31 -5.09 -8.10
CA TRP A 27 18.14 -5.15 -6.67
C TRP A 27 16.87 -5.91 -6.33
N SER A 28 16.85 -6.55 -5.17
CA SER A 28 15.66 -7.24 -4.68
C SER A 28 15.57 -7.23 -3.15
N ALA A 29 14.35 -7.35 -2.67
CA ALA A 29 14.05 -7.58 -1.26
C ALA A 29 12.76 -8.41 -1.15
N THR A 30 12.74 -9.35 -0.22
CA THR A 30 11.57 -10.21 0.02
C THR A 30 11.03 -9.98 1.41
N HIS A 31 9.71 -9.88 1.53
CA HIS A 31 9.03 -9.78 2.80
C HIS A 31 7.71 -10.55 2.75
N GLU A 32 7.54 -11.50 3.67
CA GLU A 32 6.30 -12.31 3.80
C GLU A 32 5.79 -12.89 2.47
N GLY A 33 6.69 -13.46 1.67
CA GLY A 33 6.35 -14.11 0.40
C GLY A 33 6.18 -13.16 -0.79
N THR A 34 6.33 -11.87 -0.59
CA THR A 34 6.31 -10.89 -1.68
C THR A 34 7.73 -10.45 -2.00
N LEU A 35 8.11 -10.58 -3.27
CA LEU A 35 9.39 -10.13 -3.80
C LEU A 35 9.21 -8.76 -4.46
N LEU A 36 9.96 -7.78 -4.02
CA LEU A 36 10.13 -6.50 -4.70
C LEU A 36 11.46 -6.52 -5.45
N THR A 37 11.41 -6.19 -6.73
CA THR A 37 12.61 -6.04 -7.56
C THR A 37 12.66 -4.63 -8.12
N TRP A 38 13.87 -4.10 -8.28
CA TRP A 38 14.05 -2.80 -8.93
C TRP A 38 15.36 -2.75 -9.67
N ARG A 39 15.42 -1.89 -10.67
CA ARG A 39 16.63 -1.58 -11.40
C ARG A 39 17.05 -0.15 -11.17
N THR A 40 18.35 0.06 -11.12
CA THR A 40 18.95 1.37 -10.99
C THR A 40 19.76 1.71 -12.22
N GLN A 41 20.04 2.99 -12.36
CA GLN A 41 20.92 3.52 -13.42
C GLN A 41 21.76 4.65 -12.82
N PRO A 42 23.08 4.67 -13.07
CA PRO A 42 23.92 5.78 -12.63
C PRO A 42 23.48 7.09 -13.26
N LYS A 43 23.51 8.15 -12.46
CA LYS A 43 23.35 9.52 -12.93
C LYS A 43 24.70 10.23 -13.04
N TRP A 44 24.66 11.44 -13.57
CA TRP A 44 25.83 12.29 -13.79
C TRP A 44 26.67 12.58 -12.51
N ASP A 45 26.04 12.49 -11.34
CA ASP A 45 26.65 12.65 -10.03
C ASP A 45 27.13 11.34 -9.41
N ASN A 46 27.18 10.25 -10.18
CA ASN A 46 27.51 8.89 -9.75
C ASN A 46 26.54 8.30 -8.71
N GLU A 47 25.35 8.86 -8.59
CA GLU A 47 24.32 8.30 -7.74
C GLU A 47 23.38 7.40 -8.56
N ASP A 48 23.13 6.20 -8.07
CA ASP A 48 22.17 5.29 -8.67
C ASP A 48 20.75 5.78 -8.42
N VAL A 49 19.95 5.85 -9.47
CA VAL A 49 18.53 6.16 -9.37
C VAL A 49 17.69 4.99 -9.85
N ILE A 50 16.53 4.83 -9.23
CA ILE A 50 15.59 3.78 -9.59
C ILE A 50 14.88 4.17 -10.89
N VAL A 51 14.92 3.27 -11.88
CA VAL A 51 14.30 3.48 -13.19
C VAL A 51 13.17 2.50 -13.47
N ALA A 52 13.11 1.38 -12.76
CA ALA A 52 12.03 0.41 -12.90
C ALA A 52 11.87 -0.40 -11.60
N ALA A 53 10.66 -0.88 -11.33
CA ALA A 53 10.37 -1.74 -10.20
C ALA A 53 9.21 -2.69 -10.52
N GLY A 54 9.17 -3.82 -9.84
CA GLY A 54 8.10 -4.81 -9.97
C GLY A 54 7.86 -5.56 -8.69
N PHE A 55 6.66 -6.14 -8.56
CA PHE A 55 6.25 -6.96 -7.43
C PHE A 55 5.89 -8.37 -7.91
N HIS A 56 6.36 -9.37 -7.19
CA HIS A 56 6.11 -10.77 -7.50
C HIS A 56 5.61 -11.48 -6.25
N THR A 57 4.54 -12.22 -6.40
CA THR A 57 3.98 -13.03 -5.31
C THR A 57 4.56 -14.43 -5.36
N GLN A 58 4.85 -15.02 -4.22
CA GLN A 58 5.35 -16.39 -4.15
C GLN A 58 4.37 -17.36 -4.83
N GLY A 59 4.86 -18.20 -5.72
CA GLY A 59 4.07 -19.17 -6.49
C GLY A 59 3.58 -18.68 -7.85
N VAL A 60 3.82 -17.42 -8.21
CA VAL A 60 3.63 -16.93 -9.56
C VAL A 60 4.85 -17.33 -10.40
N ASP A 61 4.60 -17.70 -11.65
CA ASP A 61 5.61 -18.17 -12.58
C ASP A 61 6.84 -17.25 -12.63
N GLN A 62 7.98 -17.78 -12.21
CA GLN A 62 9.25 -17.05 -12.17
C GLN A 62 10.00 -17.06 -13.50
N GLU A 63 9.43 -17.65 -14.55
CA GLU A 63 10.06 -17.66 -15.88
C GLU A 63 10.04 -16.28 -16.55
N SER A 64 9.16 -15.37 -16.12
CA SER A 64 9.25 -13.98 -16.53
C SER A 64 10.42 -13.29 -15.83
N ASP A 65 11.20 -12.50 -16.55
CA ASP A 65 12.26 -11.68 -15.96
C ASP A 65 11.68 -10.82 -14.83
N PRO A 66 12.05 -11.04 -13.56
CA PRO A 66 11.47 -10.34 -12.43
C PRO A 66 11.75 -8.83 -12.45
N TYR A 67 12.63 -8.39 -13.33
CA TYR A 67 13.01 -6.98 -13.45
C TYR A 67 12.33 -6.26 -14.61
N THR A 68 11.43 -6.91 -15.35
CA THR A 68 10.73 -6.29 -16.48
C THR A 68 9.45 -5.60 -16.10
N ASP A 69 8.75 -6.06 -15.07
CA ASP A 69 7.54 -5.43 -14.60
C ASP A 69 7.87 -4.17 -13.82
N TYR A 70 7.23 -3.08 -14.20
CA TYR A 70 7.48 -1.82 -13.53
C TYR A 70 6.23 -0.95 -13.42
N TYR A 71 6.17 -0.32 -12.29
CA TYR A 71 5.19 0.72 -11.99
C TYR A 71 5.98 1.98 -11.61
N PRO A 72 6.39 2.80 -12.58
CA PRO A 72 7.22 3.98 -12.29
C PRO A 72 6.63 4.87 -11.22
N GLY A 73 5.30 5.01 -11.21
CA GLY A 73 4.58 5.77 -10.20
C GLY A 73 4.74 5.25 -8.77
N THR A 74 5.16 4.00 -8.59
CA THR A 74 5.41 3.41 -7.27
C THR A 74 6.52 4.14 -6.51
N PHE A 75 7.41 4.82 -7.21
CA PHE A 75 8.53 5.55 -6.63
C PHE A 75 8.41 7.07 -6.71
N TRP A 76 7.32 7.62 -7.24
CA TRP A 76 7.14 9.07 -7.39
C TRP A 76 7.04 9.80 -6.06
N ASP A 77 6.51 9.14 -5.06
CA ASP A 77 6.36 9.66 -3.69
C ASP A 77 7.54 9.29 -2.77
N ASN A 78 8.73 9.21 -3.30
CA ASN A 78 9.94 8.77 -2.58
C ASN A 78 9.91 7.30 -2.15
N GLY A 79 9.24 6.45 -2.89
CA GLY A 79 9.20 5.01 -2.67
C GLY A 79 8.24 4.56 -1.57
N THR A 80 7.46 5.45 -0.99
CA THR A 80 6.51 5.10 0.09
C THR A 80 5.47 4.11 -0.40
N GLN A 81 4.93 4.27 -1.61
CA GLN A 81 3.96 3.33 -2.18
C GLN A 81 4.56 1.93 -2.36
N ALA A 82 5.81 1.83 -2.80
CA ALA A 82 6.50 0.55 -2.95
C ALA A 82 6.66 -0.14 -1.58
N ILE A 83 7.09 0.60 -0.58
CA ILE A 83 7.27 0.09 0.78
C ILE A 83 5.93 -0.32 1.39
N ASP A 84 4.89 0.48 1.24
CA ASP A 84 3.54 0.18 1.74
C ASP A 84 2.93 -1.05 1.05
N ARG A 85 3.26 -1.29 -0.20
CA ARG A 85 2.82 -2.49 -0.91
C ARG A 85 3.56 -3.74 -0.45
N LEU A 86 4.86 -3.63 -0.18
CA LEU A 86 5.67 -4.73 0.33
C LEU A 86 5.32 -5.06 1.79
N CYS A 87 5.14 -4.05 2.61
CA CYS A 87 4.78 -4.14 4.02
C CYS A 87 3.65 -3.16 4.33
N PRO A 88 2.39 -3.54 4.06
CA PRO A 88 1.26 -2.67 4.33
C PRO A 88 1.24 -2.23 5.79
N PRO A 89 0.96 -0.93 6.08
CA PRO A 89 0.86 -0.47 7.45
C PRO A 89 -0.32 -1.16 8.16
N PRO A 90 -0.29 -1.30 9.48
CA PRO A 90 -1.43 -1.80 10.23
C PRO A 90 -2.68 -0.96 9.93
N ASN A 91 -3.85 -1.61 9.87
CA ASN A 91 -5.11 -0.90 9.71
C ASN A 91 -5.35 -0.03 10.95
N LYS A 92 -5.81 1.21 10.74
CA LYS A 92 -6.15 2.10 11.87
C LYS A 92 -7.40 1.66 12.62
N PHE A 93 -8.22 0.81 12.02
CA PHE A 93 -9.42 0.25 12.64
C PHE A 93 -9.24 -1.24 12.96
N LYS A 94 -10.11 -1.73 13.85
CA LYS A 94 -10.21 -3.15 14.21
C LYS A 94 -11.64 -3.63 14.01
N ALA A 95 -11.82 -4.91 13.69
CA ALA A 95 -13.14 -5.53 13.65
C ALA A 95 -13.91 -5.31 14.96
N GLY A 96 -15.18 -5.00 14.85
CA GLY A 96 -16.04 -4.68 16.00
C GLY A 96 -16.13 -3.20 16.38
N GLN A 97 -15.27 -2.34 15.83
CA GLN A 97 -15.33 -0.90 16.06
C GLN A 97 -16.42 -0.24 15.21
N LEU A 98 -16.99 0.85 15.74
CA LEU A 98 -17.91 1.71 15.01
C LEU A 98 -17.15 2.92 14.46
N VAL A 99 -17.43 3.26 13.22
CA VAL A 99 -16.84 4.39 12.51
C VAL A 99 -17.93 5.26 11.90
N ILE A 100 -17.60 6.51 11.63
CA ILE A 100 -18.51 7.47 10.99
C ILE A 100 -17.83 8.10 9.78
N GLY A 101 -18.57 8.24 8.68
CA GLY A 101 -18.08 8.91 7.49
C GLY A 101 -17.74 10.38 7.76
N LYS A 102 -16.54 10.80 7.31
CA LYS A 102 -16.09 12.18 7.43
C LYS A 102 -16.92 13.11 6.58
N GLN A 103 -16.95 14.39 6.95
CA GLN A 103 -17.57 15.46 6.16
C GLN A 103 -16.61 15.96 5.08
N ASN A 104 -16.07 15.07 4.27
CA ASN A 104 -15.20 15.44 3.17
C ASN A 104 -15.92 15.31 1.81
N LYS A 105 -15.31 15.84 0.77
CA LYS A 105 -15.89 15.86 -0.59
C LYS A 105 -16.20 14.46 -1.11
N ARG A 106 -15.33 13.50 -0.86
CA ARG A 106 -15.49 12.11 -1.30
C ARG A 106 -16.64 11.41 -0.60
N ALA A 107 -16.69 11.51 0.72
CA ALA A 107 -17.75 10.89 1.53
C ALA A 107 -19.13 11.48 1.20
N ARG A 108 -19.20 12.78 0.99
CA ARG A 108 -20.44 13.44 0.55
C ARG A 108 -20.85 13.00 -0.86
N ARG A 109 -19.89 12.90 -1.77
CA ARG A 109 -20.17 12.45 -3.15
C ARG A 109 -20.80 11.06 -3.19
N TYR A 110 -20.31 10.14 -2.37
CA TYR A 110 -20.77 8.75 -2.35
C TYR A 110 -21.86 8.49 -1.30
N GLY A 111 -22.28 9.49 -0.56
CA GLY A 111 -23.44 9.42 0.34
C GLY A 111 -23.19 8.77 1.70
N TYR A 112 -21.95 8.59 2.12
CA TYR A 112 -21.64 8.03 3.45
C TYR A 112 -21.11 9.04 4.46
N ALA A 113 -21.04 10.34 4.13
CA ALA A 113 -20.71 11.39 5.10
C ALA A 113 -21.73 11.42 6.25
N GLY A 114 -21.24 11.37 7.49
CA GLY A 114 -22.09 11.32 8.67
C GLY A 114 -22.80 9.99 8.92
N LYS A 115 -22.59 8.98 8.10
CA LYS A 115 -23.16 7.64 8.26
C LYS A 115 -22.28 6.78 9.16
N THR A 116 -22.91 6.05 10.06
CA THR A 116 -22.22 5.14 10.99
C THR A 116 -22.15 3.73 10.39
N ALA A 117 -20.99 3.10 10.55
CA ALA A 117 -20.77 1.75 10.09
C ALA A 117 -20.02 0.91 11.11
N LEU A 118 -20.25 -0.40 11.09
CA LEU A 118 -19.51 -1.39 11.85
C LEU A 118 -18.37 -1.92 11.01
N VAL A 119 -17.17 -1.93 11.56
CA VAL A 119 -16.02 -2.58 10.95
C VAL A 119 -16.14 -4.09 11.13
N THR A 120 -16.31 -4.82 10.05
CA THR A 120 -16.42 -6.29 10.07
C THR A 120 -15.10 -6.99 9.80
N LYS A 121 -14.25 -6.39 8.98
CA LYS A 121 -12.88 -6.85 8.70
C LYS A 121 -11.96 -5.65 8.54
N ALA A 122 -10.78 -5.74 9.10
CA ALA A 122 -9.75 -4.70 9.02
C ALA A 122 -8.38 -5.32 8.66
N PRO A 123 -8.20 -5.76 7.41
CA PRO A 123 -6.90 -6.26 6.96
C PRO A 123 -5.85 -5.17 6.99
N SER A 124 -4.58 -5.54 6.96
CA SER A 124 -3.50 -4.57 6.84
C SER A 124 -3.69 -3.68 5.61
N GLY A 125 -3.37 -2.41 5.75
CA GLY A 125 -3.52 -1.42 4.69
C GLY A 125 -4.58 -0.36 4.97
N GLY A 126 -5.00 0.33 3.93
CA GLY A 126 -5.86 1.51 4.01
C GLY A 126 -7.35 1.25 3.75
N GLN A 127 -7.80 0.00 3.75
CA GLN A 127 -9.20 -0.34 3.49
C GLN A 127 -9.77 -1.24 4.59
N ALA A 128 -11.06 -1.11 4.84
CA ALA A 128 -11.80 -1.96 5.77
C ALA A 128 -13.15 -2.38 5.17
N VAL A 129 -13.64 -3.53 5.57
CA VAL A 129 -15.00 -3.96 5.23
C VAL A 129 -15.94 -3.35 6.25
N LEU A 130 -16.93 -2.61 5.77
CA LEU A 130 -17.89 -1.87 6.59
C LEU A 130 -19.30 -2.35 6.33
N GLN A 131 -20.07 -2.47 7.41
CA GLN A 131 -21.51 -2.66 7.37
C GLN A 131 -22.17 -1.42 7.93
N PHE A 132 -22.87 -0.67 7.10
CA PHE A 132 -23.57 0.53 7.55
C PHE A 132 -24.76 0.15 8.43
N VAL A 133 -24.90 0.87 9.54
CA VAL A 133 -25.98 0.65 10.50
C VAL A 133 -27.09 1.67 10.27
N GLY A 134 -28.35 1.25 10.51
CA GLY A 134 -29.51 2.08 10.30
C GLY A 134 -30.16 1.87 8.92
N ALA A 135 -31.30 2.56 8.70
CA ALA A 135 -32.13 2.40 7.51
C ALA A 135 -31.68 3.26 6.32
N ASP A 136 -30.63 4.07 6.49
CA ASP A 136 -30.22 5.01 5.45
C ASP A 136 -29.41 4.30 4.36
N ALA A 137 -29.98 4.29 3.16
CA ALA A 137 -29.27 3.81 1.98
C ALA A 137 -28.08 4.74 1.67
N ILE A 138 -26.93 4.17 1.35
CA ILE A 138 -25.80 4.91 0.80
C ILE A 138 -25.95 5.00 -0.73
N THR A 139 -25.53 6.13 -1.30
CA THR A 139 -25.64 6.36 -2.74
C THR A 139 -24.74 5.44 -3.54
N TYR A 140 -23.61 5.09 -2.98
CA TYR A 140 -22.62 4.20 -3.60
C TYR A 140 -22.25 3.09 -2.64
N LYS A 141 -22.33 1.86 -3.13
CA LYS A 141 -21.87 0.68 -2.40
C LYS A 141 -20.60 0.15 -3.06
N SER A 142 -19.53 0.06 -2.31
CA SER A 142 -18.27 -0.49 -2.80
C SER A 142 -18.40 -1.98 -3.13
N TYR A 143 -17.70 -2.43 -4.14
CA TYR A 143 -17.57 -3.87 -4.43
C TYR A 143 -16.96 -4.58 -3.21
N ASN A 144 -17.59 -5.68 -2.76
CA ASN A 144 -17.20 -6.42 -1.54
C ASN A 144 -17.25 -5.60 -0.24
N ASP A 145 -17.96 -4.48 -0.21
CA ASP A 145 -18.11 -3.63 0.98
C ASP A 145 -16.80 -3.06 1.54
N TYR A 146 -15.74 -2.96 0.73
CA TYR A 146 -14.49 -2.33 1.10
C TYR A 146 -14.53 -0.82 0.91
N TYR A 147 -14.07 -0.10 1.95
CA TYR A 147 -14.04 1.36 1.97
C TYR A 147 -12.67 1.85 2.42
N TYR A 148 -12.24 3.02 1.95
CA TYR A 148 -11.00 3.64 2.39
C TYR A 148 -11.12 4.17 3.81
N THR A 149 -10.25 3.70 4.71
CA THR A 149 -10.28 4.08 6.12
C THR A 149 -10.03 5.57 6.35
N ARG A 150 -9.34 6.24 5.42
CA ARG A 150 -9.10 7.69 5.47
C ARG A 150 -10.37 8.53 5.43
N ASP A 151 -11.49 7.99 4.92
CA ASP A 151 -12.77 8.68 4.81
C ASP A 151 -13.64 8.53 6.08
N PHE A 152 -13.13 7.86 7.11
CA PHE A 152 -13.89 7.55 8.33
C PHE A 152 -13.11 7.93 9.58
N ASP A 153 -13.86 8.28 10.62
CA ASP A 153 -13.36 8.48 11.98
C ASP A 153 -13.93 7.43 12.94
N LEU A 154 -13.15 7.11 13.96
CA LEU A 154 -13.60 6.19 15.01
C LEU A 154 -14.68 6.83 15.86
N VAL A 155 -15.80 6.14 16.06
CA VAL A 155 -16.88 6.56 16.97
C VAL A 155 -16.69 5.89 18.33
N SER A 156 -16.46 4.57 18.32
CA SER A 156 -16.24 3.78 19.53
C SER A 156 -15.36 2.60 19.25
N GLY A 157 -14.59 2.22 20.21
CA GLY A 157 -13.64 1.12 20.06
C GLY A 157 -13.61 0.19 21.26
#